data_e4924cbdfcfa25fd73096805c898816f
#
_entry.id   e4924cbdfcfa25fd73096805c898816f
#
_cell.length_a   1.000
_cell.length_b   1.000
_cell.length_c   1.000
_cell.angle_alpha   90.00
_cell.angle_beta   90.00
_cell.angle_gamma   90.00
#
_symmetry.space_group_name_H-M   'P 1'
#
loop_
_entity.id
_entity.type
_entity.pdbx_description
1 polymer ?
#
loop_
_entity_poly.entity_id
_entity_poly.type
_entity_poly.pdbx_seq_one_letter_code
_entity_poly.pdbx_strand_id
1 'polypeptide(L)'
;MRLADLQRDFQTWLVTATPSDSLGSGARARAGLAVYQNNYRAQLVGCLEQSYPQLRAWIGEEAFRTAAITHIDSHPPHAWTLDAYAEGFDSTLAALFPDNPDVQELAWIEHALGAAFIAADAQCVPFDALASIDWDTALLSITPSFRSIAVTTNAEQIWSALWAGEPPPESEMLARPAGLLVWRRGYTSCLKQVDALEREALLQLHASGSFAGLCDWLVERLGEAEGVAKAGELLANWLAGEMIVGIDAV
;
A
#
# COMPACT_ATOMS: atom_id res chain seq x y z
N MET A 1 -8.34 -3.71 -42.72
CA MET A 1 -8.23 -3.74 -41.25
C MET A 1 -8.04 -2.32 -40.76
N ARG A 2 -8.82 -1.86 -39.77
CA ARG A 2 -8.65 -0.51 -39.20
C ARG A 2 -7.48 -0.52 -38.22
N LEU A 3 -6.80 0.60 -38.05
CA LEU A 3 -5.67 0.71 -37.11
C LEU A 3 -6.06 0.29 -35.68
N ALA A 4 -7.26 0.68 -35.24
CA ALA A 4 -7.79 0.31 -33.92
C ALA A 4 -7.96 -1.22 -33.73
N ASP A 5 -8.31 -1.93 -34.79
CA ASP A 5 -8.44 -3.40 -34.75
C ASP A 5 -7.04 -4.04 -34.59
N LEU A 6 -6.07 -3.55 -35.37
CA LEU A 6 -4.69 -4.02 -35.27
C LEU A 6 -4.07 -3.74 -33.90
N GLN A 7 -4.32 -2.56 -33.31
CA GLN A 7 -3.85 -2.21 -31.98
C GLN A 7 -4.46 -3.12 -30.91
N ARG A 8 -5.75 -3.43 -31.01
CA ARG A 8 -6.43 -4.36 -30.09
C ARG A 8 -5.87 -5.77 -30.20
N ASP A 9 -5.69 -6.27 -31.43
CA ASP A 9 -5.12 -7.59 -31.67
C ASP A 9 -3.70 -7.70 -31.13
N PHE A 10 -2.89 -6.64 -31.32
CA PHE A 10 -1.52 -6.56 -30.80
C PHE A 10 -1.51 -6.55 -29.26
N GLN A 11 -2.36 -5.75 -28.61
CA GLN A 11 -2.49 -5.71 -27.16
C GLN A 11 -2.92 -7.07 -26.59
N THR A 12 -3.92 -7.70 -27.21
CA THR A 12 -4.40 -9.03 -26.81
C THR A 12 -3.26 -10.05 -26.92
N TRP A 13 -2.55 -10.06 -28.05
CA TRP A 13 -1.42 -10.96 -28.24
C TRP A 13 -0.29 -10.70 -27.22
N LEU A 14 0.01 -9.44 -26.93
CA LEU A 14 1.07 -9.06 -25.99
C LEU A 14 0.83 -9.64 -24.58
N VAL A 15 -0.43 -9.62 -24.15
CA VAL A 15 -0.85 -10.11 -22.84
C VAL A 15 -0.99 -11.64 -22.83
N THR A 16 -1.65 -12.23 -23.85
CA THR A 16 -2.04 -13.64 -23.82
C THR A 16 -1.06 -14.57 -24.55
N ALA A 17 -0.09 -14.01 -25.27
CA ALA A 17 0.80 -14.75 -26.20
C ALA A 17 0.04 -15.59 -27.26
N THR A 18 -1.28 -15.36 -27.44
CA THR A 18 -2.08 -16.08 -28.40
C THR A 18 -1.77 -15.62 -29.81
N PRO A 19 -1.34 -16.51 -30.73
CA PRO A 19 -1.03 -16.15 -32.10
C PRO A 19 -2.22 -15.46 -32.77
N SER A 20 -1.95 -14.35 -33.48
CA SER A 20 -2.96 -13.66 -34.29
C SER A 20 -2.42 -13.54 -35.73
N ASP A 21 -3.21 -14.00 -36.69
CA ASP A 21 -2.86 -13.92 -38.11
C ASP A 21 -2.78 -12.47 -38.61
N SER A 22 -3.44 -11.54 -37.92
CA SER A 22 -3.39 -10.10 -38.21
C SER A 22 -2.02 -9.46 -38.00
N LEU A 23 -1.17 -10.05 -37.14
CA LEU A 23 0.17 -9.55 -36.78
C LEU A 23 1.29 -10.09 -37.70
N GLY A 24 0.92 -10.93 -38.68
CA GLY A 24 1.83 -11.50 -39.66
C GLY A 24 2.21 -12.95 -39.38
N SER A 25 2.30 -13.76 -40.45
CA SER A 25 2.47 -15.21 -40.40
C SER A 25 3.88 -15.72 -40.74
N GLY A 26 4.82 -14.85 -41.14
CA GLY A 26 6.17 -15.25 -41.52
C GLY A 26 7.10 -15.53 -40.32
N ALA A 27 8.11 -16.37 -40.49
CA ALA A 27 9.10 -16.70 -39.47
C ALA A 27 9.78 -15.44 -38.87
N ARG A 28 10.09 -14.45 -39.73
CA ARG A 28 10.68 -13.18 -39.32
C ARG A 28 9.73 -12.33 -38.46
N ALA A 29 8.43 -12.30 -38.80
CA ALA A 29 7.42 -11.59 -38.02
C ALA A 29 7.26 -12.22 -36.63
N ARG A 30 7.17 -13.56 -36.56
CA ARG A 30 7.09 -14.29 -35.27
C ARG A 30 8.32 -14.05 -34.40
N ALA A 31 9.54 -14.07 -34.99
CA ALA A 31 10.77 -13.78 -34.25
C ALA A 31 10.78 -12.34 -33.70
N GLY A 32 10.33 -11.35 -34.48
CA GLY A 32 10.21 -9.96 -34.05
C GLY A 32 9.17 -9.79 -32.92
N LEU A 33 8.02 -10.45 -33.04
CA LEU A 33 6.99 -10.45 -32.00
C LEU A 33 7.49 -11.08 -30.70
N ALA A 34 8.21 -12.21 -30.76
CA ALA A 34 8.79 -12.85 -29.57
C ALA A 34 9.80 -11.94 -28.84
N VAL A 35 10.65 -11.21 -29.58
CA VAL A 35 11.56 -10.22 -28.97
C VAL A 35 10.76 -9.11 -28.27
N TYR A 36 9.70 -8.62 -28.89
CA TYR A 36 8.87 -7.57 -28.30
C TYR A 36 8.18 -8.03 -27.02
N GLN A 37 7.63 -9.25 -27.02
CA GLN A 37 6.97 -9.84 -25.85
C GLN A 37 7.95 -10.06 -24.69
N ASN A 38 9.16 -10.55 -25.00
CA ASN A 38 10.21 -10.71 -23.99
C ASN A 38 10.60 -9.36 -23.37
N ASN A 39 10.77 -8.31 -24.20
CA ASN A 39 11.05 -6.97 -23.69
C ASN A 39 9.92 -6.43 -22.84
N TYR A 40 8.67 -6.60 -23.25
CA TYR A 40 7.50 -6.19 -22.48
C TYR A 40 7.48 -6.86 -21.11
N ARG A 41 7.64 -8.19 -21.04
CA ARG A 41 7.71 -8.92 -19.78
C ARG A 41 8.89 -8.47 -18.91
N ALA A 42 10.05 -8.24 -19.51
CA ALA A 42 11.22 -7.73 -18.79
C ALA A 42 10.98 -6.34 -18.19
N GLN A 43 10.22 -5.46 -18.87
CA GLN A 43 9.84 -4.15 -18.33
C GLN A 43 8.88 -4.29 -17.13
N LEU A 44 7.94 -5.25 -17.16
CA LEU A 44 7.04 -5.51 -16.03
C LEU A 44 7.80 -6.06 -14.81
N VAL A 45 8.75 -6.98 -15.03
CA VAL A 45 9.65 -7.44 -13.95
C VAL A 45 10.43 -6.27 -13.39
N GLY A 46 11.06 -5.45 -14.24
CA GLY A 46 11.80 -4.26 -13.81
C GLY A 46 10.94 -3.24 -13.03
N CYS A 47 9.67 -3.11 -13.39
CA CYS A 47 8.72 -2.29 -12.64
C CYS A 47 8.53 -2.82 -11.20
N LEU A 48 8.27 -4.12 -11.05
CA LEU A 48 8.14 -4.74 -9.72
C LEU A 48 9.45 -4.65 -8.92
N GLU A 49 10.60 -4.85 -9.55
CA GLU A 49 11.91 -4.69 -8.91
C GLU A 49 12.16 -3.27 -8.38
N GLN A 50 11.66 -2.25 -9.09
CA GLN A 50 11.76 -0.85 -8.65
C GLN A 50 10.74 -0.51 -7.56
N SER A 51 9.57 -1.13 -7.59
CA SER A 51 8.51 -0.90 -6.59
C SER A 51 8.78 -1.61 -5.26
N TYR A 52 9.57 -2.70 -5.28
CA TYR A 52 9.78 -3.58 -4.12
C TYR A 52 11.27 -3.90 -3.85
N PRO A 53 12.13 -2.88 -3.71
CA PRO A 53 13.57 -3.10 -3.54
C PRO A 53 13.95 -3.80 -2.23
N GLN A 54 13.26 -3.49 -1.12
CA GLN A 54 13.57 -4.09 0.19
C GLN A 54 13.03 -5.52 0.28
N LEU A 55 11.85 -5.77 -0.24
CA LEU A 55 11.30 -7.12 -0.37
C LEU A 55 12.23 -8.01 -1.20
N ARG A 56 12.71 -7.49 -2.36
CA ARG A 56 13.67 -8.21 -3.21
C ARG A 56 14.97 -8.52 -2.47
N ALA A 57 15.48 -7.58 -1.68
CA ALA A 57 16.66 -7.81 -0.84
C ALA A 57 16.40 -8.88 0.24
N TRP A 58 15.19 -8.92 0.79
CA TRP A 58 14.79 -9.85 1.84
C TRP A 58 14.66 -11.29 1.35
N ILE A 59 13.85 -11.52 0.31
CA ILE A 59 13.60 -12.88 -0.19
C ILE A 59 14.65 -13.38 -1.20
N GLY A 60 15.52 -12.49 -1.67
CA GLY A 60 16.54 -12.79 -2.67
C GLY A 60 16.04 -12.74 -4.12
N GLU A 61 16.99 -12.53 -5.01
CA GLU A 61 16.79 -12.27 -6.45
C GLU A 61 15.95 -13.34 -7.17
N GLU A 62 16.26 -14.61 -6.93
CA GLU A 62 15.63 -15.74 -7.62
C GLU A 62 14.17 -15.94 -7.18
N ALA A 63 13.92 -15.88 -5.87
CA ALA A 63 12.57 -16.02 -5.32
C ALA A 63 11.69 -14.84 -5.75
N PHE A 64 12.21 -13.61 -5.69
CA PHE A 64 11.51 -12.41 -6.15
C PHE A 64 11.14 -12.51 -7.64
N ARG A 65 12.11 -12.89 -8.48
CA ARG A 65 11.88 -13.03 -9.92
C ARG A 65 10.81 -14.07 -10.24
N THR A 66 10.83 -15.20 -9.54
CA THR A 66 9.82 -16.26 -9.69
C THR A 66 8.43 -15.74 -9.32
N ALA A 67 8.30 -15.01 -8.21
CA ALA A 67 7.06 -14.40 -7.78
C ALA A 67 6.58 -13.34 -8.79
N ALA A 68 7.48 -12.48 -9.28
CA ALA A 68 7.17 -11.47 -10.29
C ALA A 68 6.64 -12.10 -11.58
N ILE A 69 7.26 -13.16 -12.08
CA ILE A 69 6.78 -13.88 -13.28
C ILE A 69 5.40 -14.47 -13.03
N THR A 70 5.17 -15.10 -11.88
CA THR A 70 3.87 -15.66 -11.51
C THR A 70 2.78 -14.59 -11.47
N HIS A 71 3.10 -13.42 -10.91
CA HIS A 71 2.19 -12.28 -10.88
C HIS A 71 1.86 -11.79 -12.30
N ILE A 72 2.88 -11.58 -13.13
CA ILE A 72 2.73 -11.12 -14.53
C ILE A 72 1.85 -12.06 -15.35
N ASP A 73 1.98 -13.36 -15.15
CA ASP A 73 1.18 -14.37 -15.88
C ASP A 73 -0.30 -14.36 -15.51
N SER A 74 -0.64 -13.97 -14.27
CA SER A 74 -2.00 -13.97 -13.75
C SER A 74 -2.65 -12.57 -13.70
N HIS A 75 -1.85 -11.50 -13.70
CA HIS A 75 -2.32 -10.12 -13.56
C HIS A 75 -1.77 -9.24 -14.70
N PRO A 76 -2.41 -9.26 -15.86
CA PRO A 76 -2.01 -8.38 -16.97
C PRO A 76 -2.24 -6.91 -16.60
N PRO A 77 -1.37 -5.98 -17.06
CA PRO A 77 -1.54 -4.55 -16.84
C PRO A 77 -2.92 -4.05 -17.27
N HIS A 78 -3.58 -3.32 -16.38
CA HIS A 78 -4.93 -2.79 -16.56
C HIS A 78 -4.97 -1.26 -16.56
N ALA A 79 -3.83 -0.60 -16.28
CA ALA A 79 -3.71 0.86 -16.22
C ALA A 79 -2.69 1.39 -17.23
N TRP A 80 -2.74 2.70 -17.46
CA TRP A 80 -1.82 3.40 -18.37
C TRP A 80 -0.43 3.64 -17.76
N THR A 81 -0.34 3.63 -16.43
CA THR A 81 0.89 3.84 -15.69
C THR A 81 1.39 2.53 -15.11
N LEU A 82 2.69 2.36 -15.05
CA LEU A 82 3.33 1.20 -14.42
C LEU A 82 3.24 1.24 -12.89
N ASP A 83 3.03 2.43 -12.29
CA ASP A 83 2.85 2.57 -10.84
C ASP A 83 1.66 1.74 -10.32
N ALA A 84 0.56 1.72 -11.10
CA ALA A 84 -0.61 0.90 -10.76
C ALA A 84 -0.36 -0.61 -10.91
N TYR A 85 0.73 -1.02 -11.58
CA TYR A 85 1.03 -2.42 -11.83
C TYR A 85 1.52 -3.16 -10.57
N ALA A 86 2.04 -2.43 -9.60
CA ALA A 86 2.46 -2.97 -8.32
C ALA A 86 1.29 -3.44 -7.43
N GLU A 87 0.06 -2.98 -7.70
CA GLU A 87 -1.13 -3.35 -6.94
C GLU A 87 -1.44 -4.85 -7.03
N GLY A 88 -1.71 -5.48 -5.88
CA GLY A 88 -2.06 -6.90 -5.80
C GLY A 88 -0.87 -7.86 -5.78
N PHE A 89 0.37 -7.37 -5.86
CA PHE A 89 1.54 -8.24 -5.77
C PHE A 89 1.69 -8.88 -4.39
N ASP A 90 1.31 -8.18 -3.32
CA ASP A 90 1.22 -8.69 -1.95
C ASP A 90 0.33 -9.94 -1.85
N SER A 91 -0.81 -9.95 -2.54
CA SER A 91 -1.71 -11.11 -2.58
C SER A 91 -1.09 -12.30 -3.32
N THR A 92 -0.34 -12.05 -4.38
CA THR A 92 0.42 -13.11 -5.07
C THR A 92 1.49 -13.70 -4.15
N LEU A 93 2.19 -12.84 -3.41
CA LEU A 93 3.21 -13.26 -2.46
C LEU A 93 2.63 -14.07 -1.30
N ALA A 94 1.48 -13.66 -0.76
CA ALA A 94 0.76 -14.43 0.28
C ALA A 94 0.41 -15.85 -0.18
N ALA A 95 0.04 -16.01 -1.45
CA ALA A 95 -0.25 -17.33 -2.01
C ALA A 95 1.01 -18.18 -2.26
N LEU A 96 2.14 -17.55 -2.59
CA LEU A 96 3.42 -18.25 -2.84
C LEU A 96 4.19 -18.56 -1.56
N PHE A 97 4.05 -17.74 -0.52
CA PHE A 97 4.76 -17.83 0.74
C PHE A 97 3.79 -17.88 1.95
N PRO A 98 2.87 -18.88 2.01
CA PRO A 98 1.82 -18.91 3.03
C PRO A 98 2.35 -19.04 4.47
N ASP A 99 3.55 -19.59 4.63
CA ASP A 99 4.20 -19.77 5.93
C ASP A 99 5.10 -18.58 6.33
N ASN A 100 5.22 -17.56 5.47
CA ASN A 100 6.07 -16.39 5.66
C ASN A 100 5.26 -15.09 5.55
N PRO A 101 4.44 -14.74 6.54
CA PRO A 101 3.58 -13.54 6.49
C PRO A 101 4.38 -12.23 6.39
N ASP A 102 5.62 -12.20 6.87
CA ASP A 102 6.55 -11.08 6.72
C ASP A 102 6.78 -10.69 5.25
N VAL A 103 6.77 -11.65 4.33
CA VAL A 103 6.94 -11.39 2.88
C VAL A 103 5.78 -10.57 2.33
N GLN A 104 4.55 -10.92 2.68
CA GLN A 104 3.35 -10.16 2.30
C GLN A 104 3.33 -8.79 2.98
N GLU A 105 3.66 -8.74 4.28
CA GLU A 105 3.66 -7.52 5.07
C GLU A 105 4.70 -6.51 4.57
N LEU A 106 5.91 -6.98 4.18
CA LEU A 106 6.93 -6.15 3.54
C LEU A 106 6.47 -5.60 2.18
N ALA A 107 5.86 -6.43 1.35
CA ALA A 107 5.30 -5.98 0.08
C ALA A 107 4.24 -4.90 0.28
N TRP A 108 3.35 -5.11 1.26
CA TRP A 108 2.34 -4.11 1.59
C TRP A 108 2.97 -2.78 2.03
N ILE A 109 4.03 -2.79 2.85
CA ILE A 109 4.74 -1.57 3.28
C ILE A 109 5.23 -0.79 2.06
N GLU A 110 5.95 -1.42 1.14
CA GLU A 110 6.53 -0.75 -0.03
C GLU A 110 5.45 -0.19 -0.96
N HIS A 111 4.40 -0.98 -1.22
CA HIS A 111 3.26 -0.54 -2.01
C HIS A 111 2.53 0.64 -1.35
N ALA A 112 2.26 0.57 -0.04
CA ALA A 112 1.57 1.61 0.70
C ALA A 112 2.36 2.93 0.74
N LEU A 113 3.70 2.87 0.90
CA LEU A 113 4.59 4.03 0.86
C LEU A 113 4.58 4.70 -0.52
N GLY A 114 4.64 3.90 -1.59
CA GLY A 114 4.51 4.39 -2.97
C GLY A 114 3.14 5.02 -3.24
N ALA A 115 2.06 4.35 -2.83
CA ALA A 115 0.69 4.87 -2.98
C ALA A 115 0.45 6.15 -2.17
N ALA A 116 1.03 6.26 -0.97
CA ALA A 116 0.94 7.47 -0.15
C ALA A 116 1.69 8.64 -0.80
N PHE A 117 2.82 8.37 -1.47
CA PHE A 117 3.61 9.40 -2.16
C PHE A 117 2.84 10.08 -3.29
N ILE A 118 2.09 9.32 -4.07
CA ILE A 118 1.31 9.83 -5.23
C ILE A 118 -0.14 10.20 -4.89
N ALA A 119 -0.58 10.02 -3.65
CA ALA A 119 -1.93 10.37 -3.22
C ALA A 119 -2.20 11.88 -3.36
N ALA A 120 -3.48 12.25 -3.42
CA ALA A 120 -3.89 13.65 -3.48
C ALA A 120 -3.29 14.48 -2.33
N ASP A 121 -2.94 15.73 -2.62
CA ASP A 121 -2.45 16.65 -1.60
C ASP A 121 -3.57 17.05 -0.64
N ALA A 122 -3.22 17.21 0.63
CA ALA A 122 -4.09 17.73 1.66
C ALA A 122 -3.34 18.74 2.51
N GLN A 123 -4.07 19.72 3.03
CA GLN A 123 -3.50 20.73 3.93
C GLN A 123 -3.74 20.33 5.37
N CYS A 124 -2.73 20.51 6.22
CA CYS A 124 -2.87 20.25 7.65
C CYS A 124 -3.81 21.27 8.29
N VAL A 125 -4.52 20.84 9.34
CA VAL A 125 -5.34 21.74 10.15
C VAL A 125 -4.43 22.70 10.91
N PRO A 126 -4.62 24.03 10.79
CA PRO A 126 -3.84 25.00 11.55
C PRO A 126 -4.09 24.85 13.06
N PHE A 127 -3.04 24.94 13.86
CA PHE A 127 -3.13 24.72 15.31
C PHE A 127 -4.05 25.73 16.02
N ASP A 128 -4.11 26.96 15.55
CA ASP A 128 -4.98 28.02 16.05
C ASP A 128 -6.48 27.75 15.81
N ALA A 129 -6.81 27.00 14.77
CA ALA A 129 -8.19 26.60 14.50
C ALA A 129 -8.74 25.63 15.56
N LEU A 130 -7.89 24.86 16.25
CA LEU A 130 -8.30 23.84 17.23
C LEU A 130 -8.97 24.43 18.46
N ALA A 131 -8.67 25.69 18.83
CA ALA A 131 -9.18 26.33 20.05
C ALA A 131 -10.69 26.66 20.00
N SER A 132 -11.26 26.73 18.81
CA SER A 132 -12.67 27.11 18.59
C SER A 132 -13.58 25.95 18.19
N ILE A 133 -13.07 24.72 18.22
CA ILE A 133 -13.81 23.54 17.77
C ILE A 133 -14.73 23.04 18.88
N ASP A 134 -15.99 22.80 18.53
CA ASP A 134 -16.92 22.01 19.33
C ASP A 134 -16.68 20.53 19.03
N TRP A 135 -15.96 19.85 19.91
CA TRP A 135 -15.56 18.46 19.76
C TRP A 135 -16.73 17.46 19.81
N ASP A 136 -17.89 17.87 20.38
CA ASP A 136 -19.08 17.02 20.46
C ASP A 136 -19.74 16.85 19.09
N THR A 137 -19.56 17.82 18.20
CA THR A 137 -20.14 17.83 16.85
C THR A 137 -19.10 17.73 15.75
N ALA A 138 -17.80 17.71 16.09
CA ALA A 138 -16.72 17.74 15.13
C ALA A 138 -16.67 16.52 14.24
N LEU A 139 -16.58 16.76 12.92
CA LEU A 139 -16.29 15.76 11.90
C LEU A 139 -14.85 15.92 11.42
N LEU A 140 -14.06 14.86 11.54
CA LEU A 140 -12.65 14.83 11.22
C LEU A 140 -12.40 14.12 9.88
N SER A 141 -11.57 14.70 9.05
CA SER A 141 -11.14 14.11 7.78
C SER A 141 -9.69 13.64 7.88
N ILE A 142 -9.47 12.36 7.56
CA ILE A 142 -8.12 11.77 7.51
C ILE A 142 -7.51 12.02 6.13
N THR A 143 -6.18 12.20 6.08
CA THR A 143 -5.44 12.43 4.83
C THR A 143 -5.74 11.35 3.78
N PRO A 144 -5.91 11.73 2.48
CA PRO A 144 -6.14 10.78 1.39
C PRO A 144 -5.01 9.77 1.21
N SER A 145 -3.81 10.09 1.70
CA SER A 145 -2.64 9.23 1.65
C SER A 145 -2.65 8.11 2.70
N PHE A 146 -3.60 8.12 3.64
CA PHE A 146 -3.66 7.14 4.72
C PHE A 146 -3.93 5.73 4.19
N ARG A 147 -3.12 4.79 4.68
CA ARG A 147 -3.25 3.34 4.47
C ARG A 147 -2.98 2.61 5.78
N SER A 148 -3.61 1.46 5.97
CA SER A 148 -3.41 0.66 7.19
C SER A 148 -3.62 -0.82 6.93
N ILE A 149 -2.80 -1.65 7.57
CA ILE A 149 -2.93 -3.11 7.62
C ILE A 149 -2.73 -3.62 9.05
N ALA A 150 -3.34 -4.76 9.37
CA ALA A 150 -2.96 -5.53 10.54
C ALA A 150 -1.75 -6.40 10.19
N VAL A 151 -0.77 -6.48 11.09
CA VAL A 151 0.45 -7.27 10.91
C VAL A 151 0.67 -8.21 12.08
N THR A 152 1.35 -9.30 11.79
CA THR A 152 1.64 -10.38 12.74
C THR A 152 3.14 -10.58 12.97
N THR A 153 3.98 -9.94 12.16
CA THR A 153 5.44 -10.06 12.26
C THR A 153 6.11 -8.72 12.53
N ASN A 154 7.43 -8.76 12.75
CA ASN A 154 8.30 -7.60 12.87
C ASN A 154 8.70 -6.98 11.51
N ALA A 155 7.84 -7.07 10.50
CA ALA A 155 8.11 -6.61 9.12
C ALA A 155 8.53 -5.13 9.05
N GLU A 156 8.00 -4.27 9.93
CA GLU A 156 8.42 -2.86 10.00
C GLU A 156 9.90 -2.73 10.34
N GLN A 157 10.38 -3.50 11.33
CA GLN A 157 11.79 -3.47 11.74
C GLN A 157 12.71 -4.02 10.65
N ILE A 158 12.28 -5.09 9.96
CA ILE A 158 13.00 -5.67 8.81
C ILE A 158 13.10 -4.63 7.70
N TRP A 159 11.97 -4.01 7.32
CA TRP A 159 11.93 -3.00 6.27
C TRP A 159 12.81 -1.79 6.61
N SER A 160 12.71 -1.27 7.84
CA SER A 160 13.47 -0.11 8.30
C SER A 160 14.98 -0.36 8.29
N ALA A 161 15.44 -1.55 8.72
CA ALA A 161 16.85 -1.93 8.66
C ALA A 161 17.35 -2.01 7.21
N LEU A 162 16.60 -2.69 6.32
CA LEU A 162 16.94 -2.79 4.91
C LEU A 162 16.98 -1.41 4.23
N TRP A 163 16.02 -0.53 4.53
CA TRP A 163 16.01 0.84 4.03
C TRP A 163 17.21 1.66 4.48
N ALA A 164 17.66 1.46 5.73
CA ALA A 164 18.85 2.10 6.28
C ALA A 164 20.17 1.50 5.75
N GLY A 165 20.12 0.39 5.01
CA GLY A 165 21.30 -0.36 4.59
C GLY A 165 21.98 -1.12 5.74
N GLU A 166 21.24 -1.41 6.80
CA GLU A 166 21.67 -2.16 7.97
C GLU A 166 21.28 -3.63 7.86
N PRO A 167 21.98 -4.54 8.58
CA PRO A 167 21.55 -5.94 8.64
C PRO A 167 20.15 -6.05 9.26
N PRO A 168 19.17 -6.64 8.55
CA PRO A 168 17.83 -6.81 9.09
C PRO A 168 17.81 -7.86 10.22
N PRO A 169 16.91 -7.72 11.20
CA PRO A 169 16.66 -8.78 12.19
C PRO A 169 16.06 -10.01 11.51
N GLU A 170 16.08 -11.16 12.20
CA GLU A 170 15.33 -12.33 11.77
C GLU A 170 13.82 -12.06 11.80
N SER A 171 13.07 -12.77 10.94
CA SER A 171 11.61 -12.69 10.96
C SER A 171 11.07 -13.33 12.23
N GLU A 172 10.29 -12.59 12.98
CA GLU A 172 9.68 -13.04 14.24
C GLU A 172 8.19 -12.69 14.27
N MET A 173 7.39 -13.62 14.81
CA MET A 173 5.99 -13.34 15.09
C MET A 173 5.87 -12.39 16.28
N LEU A 174 5.05 -11.36 16.15
CA LEU A 174 4.73 -10.46 17.26
C LEU A 174 3.97 -11.21 18.37
N ALA A 175 4.20 -10.86 19.62
CA ALA A 175 3.49 -11.42 20.76
C ALA A 175 1.96 -11.17 20.69
N ARG A 176 1.57 -10.11 20.03
CA ARG A 176 0.17 -9.76 19.70
C ARG A 176 0.15 -9.08 18.33
N PRO A 177 -0.92 -9.27 17.54
CA PRO A 177 -1.09 -8.53 16.29
C PRO A 177 -1.01 -7.02 16.51
N ALA A 178 -0.35 -6.33 15.59
CA ALA A 178 -0.18 -4.89 15.59
C ALA A 178 -0.83 -4.27 14.33
N GLY A 179 -0.81 -2.95 14.23
CA GLY A 179 -1.18 -2.22 13.04
C GLY A 179 0.04 -1.57 12.41
N LEU A 180 0.07 -1.48 11.10
CA LEU A 180 0.93 -0.55 10.38
C LEU A 180 0.08 0.57 9.81
N LEU A 181 0.55 1.79 10.00
CA LEU A 181 -0.01 3.00 9.44
C LEU A 181 1.00 3.59 8.46
N VAL A 182 0.54 3.91 7.26
CA VAL A 182 1.29 4.65 6.25
C VAL A 182 0.50 5.89 5.85
N TRP A 183 1.17 7.02 5.80
CA TRP A 183 0.59 8.29 5.34
C TRP A 183 1.70 9.20 4.81
N ARG A 184 1.32 10.29 4.15
CA ARG A 184 2.25 11.31 3.71
C ARG A 184 2.14 12.56 4.58
N ARG A 185 3.28 13.06 5.04
CA ARG A 185 3.45 14.34 5.71
C ARG A 185 4.26 15.26 4.82
N GLY A 186 3.63 16.29 4.31
CA GLY A 186 4.26 17.11 3.28
C GLY A 186 4.66 16.28 2.06
N TYR A 187 5.97 16.15 1.79
CA TYR A 187 6.52 15.35 0.70
C TYR A 187 7.17 14.04 1.17
N THR A 188 6.97 13.65 2.41
CA THR A 188 7.59 12.46 2.99
C THR A 188 6.54 11.42 3.35
N SER A 189 6.66 10.22 2.80
CA SER A 189 5.86 9.07 3.24
C SER A 189 6.36 8.60 4.61
N CYS A 190 5.43 8.42 5.54
CA CYS A 190 5.67 8.00 6.91
C CYS A 190 5.16 6.58 7.12
N LEU A 191 5.88 5.79 7.90
CA LEU A 191 5.50 4.46 8.36
C LEU A 191 5.55 4.43 9.88
N LYS A 192 4.54 3.86 10.54
CA LYS A 192 4.50 3.71 12.00
C LYS A 192 3.81 2.41 12.37
N GLN A 193 4.47 1.61 13.22
CA GLN A 193 3.79 0.50 13.89
C GLN A 193 3.03 1.02 15.12
N VAL A 194 1.81 0.55 15.29
CA VAL A 194 0.91 0.90 16.40
C VAL A 194 0.27 -0.36 16.96
N ASP A 195 -0.30 -0.26 18.16
CA ASP A 195 -1.09 -1.37 18.69
C ASP A 195 -2.42 -1.57 17.92
N ALA A 196 -3.08 -2.68 18.15
CA ALA A 196 -4.34 -3.00 17.49
C ALA A 196 -5.44 -1.98 17.81
N LEU A 197 -5.46 -1.47 19.05
CA LEU A 197 -6.46 -0.51 19.51
C LEU A 197 -6.32 0.84 18.75
N GLU A 198 -5.10 1.38 18.64
CA GLU A 198 -4.86 2.63 17.90
C GLU A 198 -5.27 2.48 16.43
N ARG A 199 -4.90 1.33 15.81
CA ARG A 199 -5.30 1.06 14.42
C ARG A 199 -6.81 0.98 14.25
N GLU A 200 -7.52 0.25 15.11
CA GLU A 200 -8.98 0.12 15.07
C GLU A 200 -9.66 1.46 15.31
N ALA A 201 -9.18 2.23 16.28
CA ALA A 201 -9.67 3.57 16.58
C ALA A 201 -9.57 4.51 15.36
N LEU A 202 -8.42 4.48 14.67
CA LEU A 202 -8.22 5.30 13.49
C LEU A 202 -9.11 4.85 12.31
N LEU A 203 -9.32 3.55 12.14
CA LEU A 203 -10.26 3.02 11.14
C LEU A 203 -11.70 3.39 11.46
N GLN A 204 -12.09 3.35 12.75
CA GLN A 204 -13.41 3.80 13.21
C GLN A 204 -13.64 5.28 12.91
N LEU A 205 -12.64 6.12 13.21
CA LEU A 205 -12.68 7.54 12.87
C LEU A 205 -12.75 7.76 11.36
N HIS A 206 -11.94 7.05 10.59
CA HIS A 206 -11.93 7.16 9.14
C HIS A 206 -13.29 6.79 8.49
N ALA A 207 -13.98 5.83 9.06
CA ALA A 207 -15.28 5.38 8.56
C ALA A 207 -16.44 6.33 8.95
N SER A 208 -16.41 6.88 10.17
CA SER A 208 -17.50 7.70 10.69
C SER A 208 -17.28 9.21 10.56
N GLY A 209 -16.04 9.65 10.54
CA GLY A 209 -15.64 11.05 10.67
C GLY A 209 -15.86 11.63 12.09
N SER A 210 -16.71 11.04 12.93
CA SER A 210 -17.17 11.61 14.19
C SER A 210 -16.16 11.40 15.31
N PHE A 211 -15.69 12.50 15.92
CA PHE A 211 -14.85 12.42 17.11
C PHE A 211 -15.64 11.95 18.34
N ALA A 212 -16.87 12.42 18.54
CA ALA A 212 -17.74 11.92 19.62
C ALA A 212 -17.99 10.41 19.46
N GLY A 213 -18.26 9.93 18.25
CA GLY A 213 -18.41 8.50 17.97
C GLY A 213 -17.14 7.69 18.25
N LEU A 214 -15.96 8.25 18.05
CA LEU A 214 -14.68 7.63 18.45
C LEU A 214 -14.57 7.55 19.99
N CYS A 215 -14.95 8.62 20.70
CA CYS A 215 -14.97 8.63 22.17
C CYS A 215 -15.90 7.54 22.71
N ASP A 216 -17.12 7.44 22.22
CA ASP A 216 -18.09 6.40 22.61
C ASP A 216 -17.52 4.99 22.36
N TRP A 217 -16.94 4.77 21.21
CA TRP A 217 -16.33 3.49 20.83
C TRP A 217 -15.17 3.08 21.77
N LEU A 218 -14.35 4.05 22.20
CA LEU A 218 -13.26 3.80 23.17
C LEU A 218 -13.79 3.62 24.59
N VAL A 219 -14.82 4.38 24.99
CA VAL A 219 -15.47 4.25 26.29
C VAL A 219 -16.10 2.87 26.47
N GLU A 220 -16.75 2.33 25.45
CA GLU A 220 -17.30 0.97 25.49
C GLU A 220 -16.23 -0.11 25.74
N ARG A 221 -14.97 0.11 25.30
CA ARG A 221 -13.88 -0.85 25.42
C ARG A 221 -13.02 -0.69 26.67
N LEU A 222 -12.80 0.53 27.09
CA LEU A 222 -11.85 0.87 28.17
C LEU A 222 -12.53 1.40 29.44
N GLY A 223 -13.82 1.74 29.39
CA GLY A 223 -14.51 2.46 30.42
C GLY A 223 -14.38 3.98 30.23
N GLU A 224 -15.26 4.72 30.94
CA GLU A 224 -15.48 6.16 30.71
C GLU A 224 -14.19 7.00 30.84
N ALA A 225 -13.50 6.91 31.98
CA ALA A 225 -12.32 7.75 32.23
C ALA A 225 -11.15 7.43 31.31
N GLU A 226 -10.86 6.13 31.07
CA GLU A 226 -9.74 5.69 30.25
C GLU A 226 -10.03 5.88 28.75
N GLY A 227 -11.28 5.64 28.33
CA GLY A 227 -11.71 5.81 26.94
C GLY A 227 -11.61 7.26 26.48
N VAL A 228 -12.11 8.21 27.27
CA VAL A 228 -12.00 9.65 26.96
C VAL A 228 -10.55 10.12 26.94
N ALA A 229 -9.74 9.71 27.94
CA ALA A 229 -8.32 10.06 27.98
C ALA A 229 -7.57 9.51 26.75
N LYS A 230 -7.86 8.27 26.36
CA LYS A 230 -7.23 7.63 25.18
C LYS A 230 -7.66 8.32 23.89
N ALA A 231 -8.92 8.71 23.73
CA ALA A 231 -9.38 9.46 22.56
C ALA A 231 -8.62 10.78 22.40
N GLY A 232 -8.43 11.52 23.49
CA GLY A 232 -7.66 12.77 23.48
C GLY A 232 -6.18 12.54 23.15
N GLU A 233 -5.54 11.51 23.71
CA GLU A 233 -4.16 11.13 23.39
C GLU A 233 -3.99 10.80 21.91
N LEU A 234 -4.87 9.94 21.37
CA LEU A 234 -4.82 9.53 19.97
C LEU A 234 -5.04 10.71 19.03
N LEU A 235 -6.03 11.55 19.31
CA LEU A 235 -6.29 12.76 18.52
C LEU A 235 -5.07 13.68 18.49
N ALA A 236 -4.46 13.94 19.65
CA ALA A 236 -3.25 14.77 19.73
C ALA A 236 -2.10 14.20 18.90
N ASN A 237 -1.89 12.89 18.95
CA ASN A 237 -0.86 12.19 18.16
C ASN A 237 -1.14 12.27 16.66
N TRP A 238 -2.40 12.09 16.23
CA TRP A 238 -2.78 12.14 14.82
C TRP A 238 -2.72 13.56 14.23
N LEU A 239 -3.07 14.57 15.03
CA LEU A 239 -2.88 15.99 14.65
C LEU A 239 -1.40 16.34 14.53
N ALA A 240 -0.58 15.97 15.51
CA ALA A 240 0.88 16.18 15.46
C ALA A 240 1.54 15.43 14.30
N GLY A 241 0.99 14.28 13.91
CA GLY A 241 1.39 13.48 12.76
C GLY A 241 0.89 13.99 11.42
N GLU A 242 0.09 15.05 11.39
CA GLU A 242 -0.57 15.60 10.18
C GLU A 242 -1.46 14.56 9.47
N MET A 243 -2.04 13.63 10.23
CA MET A 243 -2.98 12.63 9.71
C MET A 243 -4.39 13.19 9.57
N ILE A 244 -4.77 14.16 10.42
CA ILE A 244 -6.04 14.89 10.35
C ILE A 244 -5.85 16.13 9.49
N VAL A 245 -6.62 16.23 8.41
CA VAL A 245 -6.49 17.27 7.39
C VAL A 245 -7.74 18.13 7.22
N GLY A 246 -8.81 17.82 7.93
CA GLY A 246 -10.03 18.60 7.94
C GLY A 246 -10.77 18.44 9.25
N ILE A 247 -11.41 19.51 9.72
CA ILE A 247 -12.31 19.52 10.86
C ILE A 247 -13.49 20.39 10.47
N ASP A 248 -14.65 19.76 10.32
CA ASP A 248 -15.91 20.42 10.02
C ASP A 248 -16.80 20.38 11.26
N ALA A 249 -17.46 21.47 11.60
CA ALA A 249 -18.52 21.49 12.60
C ALA A 249 -19.88 21.39 11.88
N VAL A 250 -20.75 20.52 12.35
CA VAL A 250 -22.11 20.36 11.82
C VAL A 250 -23.04 21.39 12.46
#